data_2a8dd77beeb2fe721fbb3c27d4bb3517
#
_entry.id   2a8dd77beeb2fe721fbb3c27d4bb3517
#
_cell.length_a   1.000
_cell.length_b   1.000
_cell.length_c   1.000
_cell.angle_alpha   90.00
_cell.angle_beta   90.00
_cell.angle_gamma   90.00
#
_symmetry.space_group_name_H-M   'P 1'
#
loop_
_entity.id
_entity.type
_entity.pdbx_description
1 polymer ?
#
loop_
_entity_poly.entity_id
_entity_poly.type
_entity_poly.pdbx_seq_one_letter_code
_entity_poly.pdbx_strand_id
1 'polypeptide(L)'
;EVLDIQVKNKMKLGGLQLKWVVFCSCLLILGTFFSCGTARKQSIPSNNHALLADQDLLSPEDRRRFDYFFLEAVRLKEKGDLDGAFEMYSHCLDIDPNSAVTLYELSKYYMYLGLAEKGELALRDAVEIAPGNYWYKETLAAYYQNRGENIKAIEVIEDMVAQFPSRLEPLMALVDLYNRTKNYEKVIETLNRLERLDGKSEQISMEKFRMYLAMDNNEQAFQEIENLAKEYPYDMRYLTILGDVYLENGKEDEAFSIYRKVLSEDASYAPAMLSLASYYEKQGMDSLYRAQMDSVLLNQRVDSETKLNVMRQLIMRSVRSDRDSTKIGVLFDSLLEQEQENADVAMLATQYYLSKRMDEQAKKSLQ
;
A
#
# COMPACT_ATOMS: atom_id res chain seq x y z
N GLU A 1 -0.66 -34.88 -5.50
CA GLU A 1 0.72 -34.35 -5.64
C GLU A 1 0.72 -32.92 -6.20
N VAL A 2 -0.15 -32.53 -7.12
CA VAL A 2 -0.20 -31.15 -7.67
C VAL A 2 -0.84 -30.16 -6.67
N LEU A 3 -1.78 -30.62 -5.83
CA LEU A 3 -2.43 -29.81 -4.77
C LEU A 3 -1.48 -29.51 -3.60
N ASP A 4 -0.59 -30.44 -3.27
CA ASP A 4 0.41 -30.29 -2.19
C ASP A 4 1.47 -29.23 -2.50
N ILE A 5 1.80 -29.02 -3.77
CA ILE A 5 2.77 -28.02 -4.22
C ILE A 5 2.18 -26.61 -4.18
N GLN A 6 0.90 -26.44 -4.46
CA GLN A 6 0.23 -25.13 -4.37
C GLN A 6 0.01 -24.67 -2.93
N VAL A 7 -0.30 -25.58 -2.01
CA VAL A 7 -0.47 -25.28 -0.58
C VAL A 7 0.87 -24.93 0.08
N LYS A 8 1.96 -25.64 -0.26
CA LYS A 8 3.31 -25.32 0.25
C LYS A 8 3.86 -23.99 -0.24
N ASN A 9 3.53 -23.58 -1.46
CA ASN A 9 3.94 -22.26 -1.97
C ASN A 9 3.12 -21.10 -1.39
N LYS A 10 1.83 -21.27 -1.09
CA LYS A 10 1.04 -20.26 -0.38
C LYS A 10 1.47 -20.09 1.07
N MET A 11 1.87 -21.16 1.75
CA MET A 11 2.39 -21.07 3.14
C MET A 11 3.77 -20.42 3.23
N LYS A 12 4.62 -20.47 2.17
CA LYS A 12 5.91 -19.76 2.17
C LYS A 12 5.78 -18.25 2.00
N LEU A 13 4.75 -17.75 1.31
CA LEU A 13 4.49 -16.30 1.22
C LEU A 13 3.83 -15.72 2.48
N GLY A 14 3.04 -16.53 3.22
CA GLY A 14 2.47 -16.11 4.53
C GLY A 14 3.50 -16.02 5.67
N GLY A 15 4.60 -16.76 5.56
CA GLY A 15 5.64 -16.81 6.60
C GLY A 15 6.52 -15.56 6.71
N LEU A 16 6.55 -14.69 5.70
CA LEU A 16 7.32 -13.43 5.75
C LEU A 16 6.56 -12.29 6.44
N GLN A 17 5.24 -12.34 6.44
CA GLN A 17 4.40 -11.32 7.11
C GLN A 17 4.30 -11.58 8.64
N LEU A 18 4.39 -12.84 9.07
CA LEU A 18 4.22 -13.20 10.49
C LEU A 18 5.45 -12.88 11.37
N LYS A 19 6.64 -12.68 10.78
CA LYS A 19 7.87 -12.36 11.54
C LYS A 19 7.93 -10.90 12.01
N TRP A 20 7.17 -9.99 11.42
CA TRP A 20 7.11 -8.59 11.84
C TRP A 20 6.13 -8.33 13.00
N VAL A 21 5.10 -9.18 13.16
CA VAL A 21 4.11 -9.05 14.25
C VAL A 21 4.64 -9.57 15.59
N VAL A 22 5.57 -10.53 15.57
CA VAL A 22 6.13 -11.13 16.81
C VAL A 22 7.26 -10.28 17.42
N PHE A 23 7.89 -9.38 16.67
CA PHE A 23 9.02 -8.57 17.18
C PHE A 23 8.60 -7.32 17.96
N CYS A 24 7.35 -6.87 17.86
CA CYS A 24 6.82 -5.74 18.63
C CYS A 24 6.19 -6.11 19.99
N SER A 25 6.08 -7.41 20.31
CA SER A 25 5.35 -7.87 21.51
C SER A 25 6.21 -8.17 22.75
N CYS A 26 7.56 -8.04 22.68
CA CYS A 26 8.46 -8.47 23.76
C CYS A 26 9.14 -7.36 24.57
N LEU A 27 8.71 -6.09 24.50
CA LEU A 27 9.42 -4.98 25.18
C LEU A 27 8.54 -4.12 26.07
N LEU A 28 7.57 -4.70 26.82
CA LEU A 28 6.86 -3.97 27.89
C LEU A 28 6.47 -4.89 29.05
N ILE A 29 7.46 -5.44 29.74
CA ILE A 29 7.26 -5.93 31.13
C ILE A 29 8.50 -5.55 31.92
N LEU A 30 8.50 -4.40 32.58
CA LEU A 30 9.23 -4.13 33.84
C LEU A 30 8.91 -2.71 34.35
N GLY A 31 8.29 -2.67 35.50
CA GLY A 31 8.23 -1.48 36.37
C GLY A 31 6.81 -0.93 36.56
N THR A 32 6.26 -0.77 37.69
CA THR A 32 6.57 -0.93 39.09
C THR A 32 5.33 -0.64 39.94
N PHE A 33 5.32 -1.16 41.10
CA PHE A 33 4.38 -1.10 42.20
C PHE A 33 4.00 0.29 42.74
N PHE A 34 2.83 0.30 43.39
CA PHE A 34 2.31 1.21 44.42
C PHE A 34 1.64 2.53 44.00
N SER A 35 0.32 2.54 44.07
CA SER A 35 -0.37 3.48 44.94
C SER A 35 -1.80 3.02 45.25
N CYS A 36 -2.08 2.89 46.54
CA CYS A 36 -3.38 2.59 47.11
C CYS A 36 -4.20 3.89 47.10
N GLY A 37 -5.31 3.93 46.35
CA GLY A 37 -6.26 5.03 46.31
C GLY A 37 -7.69 4.49 46.37
N THR A 38 -8.42 4.81 47.40
CA THR A 38 -9.78 4.41 47.76
C THR A 38 -10.76 4.56 46.59
N ALA A 39 -11.30 3.45 46.11
CA ALA A 39 -12.33 3.42 45.09
C ALA A 39 -13.68 3.84 45.65
N ARG A 40 -14.14 5.03 45.24
CA ARG A 40 -15.51 5.51 45.41
C ARG A 40 -16.40 4.72 44.41
N LYS A 41 -17.26 3.83 44.90
CA LYS A 41 -18.28 3.15 44.13
C LYS A 41 -19.20 4.19 43.48
N GLN A 42 -19.04 4.42 42.21
CA GLN A 42 -20.09 4.99 41.36
C GLN A 42 -20.96 3.84 40.83
N SER A 43 -22.22 3.86 41.24
CA SER A 43 -23.27 2.99 40.72
C SER A 43 -23.52 3.32 39.27
N ILE A 44 -23.21 2.39 38.35
CA ILE A 44 -23.62 2.43 36.97
C ILE A 44 -25.14 2.17 36.94
N PRO A 45 -25.96 3.03 36.29
CA PRO A 45 -27.39 2.72 36.14
C PRO A 45 -27.54 1.53 35.19
N SER A 46 -28.04 0.43 35.71
CA SER A 46 -28.44 -0.76 34.96
C SER A 46 -29.75 -0.47 34.25
N ASN A 47 -29.71 0.01 32.98
CA ASN A 47 -30.89 0.15 32.16
C ASN A 47 -30.62 -0.12 30.68
N ASN A 48 -30.00 -1.26 30.36
CA ASN A 48 -29.96 -1.78 28.98
C ASN A 48 -30.17 -3.30 28.93
N HIS A 49 -30.86 -3.90 29.92
CA HIS A 49 -31.20 -5.32 29.89
C HIS A 49 -32.62 -5.59 29.36
N ALA A 50 -33.33 -4.62 28.83
CA ALA A 50 -34.74 -4.77 28.44
C ALA A 50 -35.01 -4.99 26.95
N LEU A 51 -33.97 -5.08 26.10
CA LEU A 51 -34.14 -5.30 24.65
C LEU A 51 -33.51 -6.60 24.12
N LEU A 52 -33.02 -7.48 25.01
CA LEU A 52 -32.53 -8.81 24.65
C LEU A 52 -33.45 -9.95 25.12
N ALA A 53 -34.69 -9.68 25.43
CA ALA A 53 -35.62 -10.62 26.03
C ALA A 53 -36.67 -11.15 25.03
N ASP A 54 -36.25 -11.65 23.87
CA ASP A 54 -37.03 -12.61 23.08
C ASP A 54 -36.19 -13.26 21.95
N GLN A 55 -34.94 -13.57 22.20
CA GLN A 55 -34.27 -14.60 21.42
C GLN A 55 -34.76 -15.95 22.00
N ASP A 56 -35.31 -16.80 21.16
CA ASP A 56 -35.68 -18.17 21.50
C ASP A 56 -34.50 -18.88 22.16
N LEU A 57 -34.47 -18.87 23.50
CA LEU A 57 -33.41 -19.51 24.26
C LEU A 57 -33.59 -21.02 24.04
N LEU A 58 -32.58 -21.65 23.49
CA LEU A 58 -32.51 -23.10 23.35
C LEU A 58 -32.93 -23.78 24.67
N SER A 59 -33.69 -24.85 24.57
CA SER A 59 -33.97 -25.68 25.75
C SER A 59 -32.66 -26.15 26.40
N PRO A 60 -32.61 -26.42 27.70
CA PRO A 60 -31.40 -26.94 28.35
C PRO A 60 -30.85 -28.23 27.71
N GLU A 61 -31.71 -29.02 27.08
CA GLU A 61 -31.35 -30.24 26.36
C GLU A 61 -30.70 -29.87 24.99
N ASP A 62 -31.34 -29.01 24.21
CA ASP A 62 -30.81 -28.56 22.91
C ASP A 62 -29.51 -27.81 23.09
N ARG A 63 -29.37 -27.01 24.15
CA ARG A 63 -28.11 -26.36 24.48
C ARG A 63 -26.98 -27.37 24.71
N ARG A 64 -27.22 -28.44 25.50
CA ARG A 64 -26.21 -29.48 25.70
C ARG A 64 -25.86 -30.23 24.43
N ARG A 65 -26.84 -30.47 23.54
CA ARG A 65 -26.60 -31.09 22.23
C ARG A 65 -25.82 -30.20 21.33
N PHE A 66 -26.15 -28.89 21.26
CA PHE A 66 -25.43 -27.89 20.51
C PHE A 66 -23.96 -27.81 20.98
N ASP A 67 -23.73 -27.65 22.26
CA ASP A 67 -22.39 -27.58 22.85
C ASP A 67 -21.56 -28.83 22.55
N TYR A 68 -22.17 -30.02 22.60
CA TYR A 68 -21.50 -31.25 22.22
C TYR A 68 -21.06 -31.26 20.76
N PHE A 69 -21.96 -30.97 19.83
CA PHE A 69 -21.63 -30.94 18.40
C PHE A 69 -20.62 -29.86 18.07
N PHE A 70 -20.74 -28.68 18.66
CA PHE A 70 -19.83 -27.59 18.43
C PHE A 70 -18.39 -27.92 18.89
N LEU A 71 -18.26 -28.46 20.11
CA LEU A 71 -16.94 -28.83 20.62
C LEU A 71 -16.32 -29.99 19.81
N GLU A 72 -17.16 -30.95 19.39
CA GLU A 72 -16.70 -32.06 18.55
C GLU A 72 -16.27 -31.55 17.16
N ALA A 73 -16.99 -30.59 16.57
CA ALA A 73 -16.60 -29.92 15.33
C ALA A 73 -15.23 -29.26 15.46
N VAL A 74 -15.01 -28.49 16.54
CA VAL A 74 -13.71 -27.87 16.81
C VAL A 74 -12.61 -28.93 16.94
N ARG A 75 -12.86 -30.02 17.70
CA ARG A 75 -11.90 -31.11 17.89
C ARG A 75 -11.52 -31.79 16.57
N LEU A 76 -12.50 -32.06 15.69
CA LEU A 76 -12.29 -32.70 14.39
C LEU A 76 -11.51 -31.74 13.46
N LYS A 77 -11.86 -30.46 13.45
CA LYS A 77 -11.13 -29.43 12.71
C LYS A 77 -9.65 -29.37 13.10
N GLU A 78 -9.35 -29.38 14.41
CA GLU A 78 -7.95 -29.39 14.90
C GLU A 78 -7.19 -30.66 14.52
N LYS A 79 -7.88 -31.79 14.34
CA LYS A 79 -7.29 -33.04 13.85
C LYS A 79 -7.14 -33.08 12.32
N GLY A 80 -7.66 -32.10 11.61
CA GLY A 80 -7.66 -32.07 10.15
C GLY A 80 -8.77 -32.88 9.49
N ASP A 81 -9.71 -33.42 10.27
CA ASP A 81 -10.93 -34.08 9.76
C ASP A 81 -11.97 -33.02 9.42
N LEU A 82 -11.82 -32.45 8.23
CA LEU A 82 -12.66 -31.34 7.78
C LEU A 82 -14.09 -31.78 7.45
N ASP A 83 -14.26 -33.01 6.94
CA ASP A 83 -15.59 -33.54 6.61
C ASP A 83 -16.40 -33.81 7.87
N GLY A 84 -15.79 -34.45 8.85
CA GLY A 84 -16.44 -34.69 10.15
C GLY A 84 -16.75 -33.37 10.87
N ALA A 85 -15.84 -32.37 10.82
CA ALA A 85 -16.09 -31.06 11.41
C ALA A 85 -17.27 -30.34 10.72
N PHE A 86 -17.36 -30.39 9.39
CA PHE A 86 -18.48 -29.83 8.63
C PHE A 86 -19.82 -30.47 9.02
N GLU A 87 -19.86 -31.78 9.16
CA GLU A 87 -21.07 -32.52 9.59
C GLU A 87 -21.51 -32.07 10.99
N MET A 88 -20.59 -32.01 11.95
CA MET A 88 -20.89 -31.57 13.30
C MET A 88 -21.37 -30.11 13.36
N TYR A 89 -20.75 -29.18 12.61
CA TYR A 89 -21.26 -27.81 12.50
C TYR A 89 -22.64 -27.75 11.83
N SER A 90 -22.93 -28.63 10.88
CA SER A 90 -24.28 -28.72 10.28
C SER A 90 -25.34 -29.13 11.28
N HIS A 91 -25.02 -30.10 12.16
CA HIS A 91 -25.91 -30.47 13.28
C HIS A 91 -26.12 -29.34 14.28
N CYS A 92 -25.13 -28.43 14.45
CA CYS A 92 -25.36 -27.25 15.26
C CYS A 92 -26.44 -26.32 14.65
N LEU A 93 -26.48 -26.14 13.32
CA LEU A 93 -27.53 -25.35 12.66
C LEU A 93 -28.90 -26.02 12.64
N ASP A 94 -28.96 -27.37 12.70
CA ASP A 94 -30.24 -28.11 12.89
C ASP A 94 -30.86 -27.77 14.24
N ILE A 95 -30.04 -27.44 15.23
CA ILE A 95 -30.49 -27.11 16.60
C ILE A 95 -30.71 -25.59 16.75
N ASP A 96 -29.78 -24.79 16.26
CA ASP A 96 -29.83 -23.33 16.30
C ASP A 96 -29.48 -22.73 14.91
N PRO A 97 -30.50 -22.53 14.06
CA PRO A 97 -30.32 -21.94 12.73
C PRO A 97 -29.75 -20.53 12.76
N ASN A 98 -29.88 -19.82 13.89
CA ASN A 98 -29.41 -18.47 14.10
C ASN A 98 -28.06 -18.39 14.82
N SER A 99 -27.33 -19.50 14.89
CA SER A 99 -26.01 -19.50 15.51
C SER A 99 -24.97 -18.79 14.64
N ALA A 100 -24.71 -17.51 14.92
CA ALA A 100 -23.74 -16.70 14.17
C ALA A 100 -22.35 -17.35 14.10
N VAL A 101 -21.89 -17.98 15.19
CA VAL A 101 -20.58 -18.63 15.23
C VAL A 101 -20.54 -19.86 14.31
N THR A 102 -21.62 -20.63 14.26
CA THR A 102 -21.71 -21.81 13.39
C THR A 102 -21.80 -21.42 11.93
N LEU A 103 -22.62 -20.42 11.60
CA LEU A 103 -22.70 -19.85 10.25
C LEU A 103 -21.35 -19.33 9.77
N TYR A 104 -20.63 -18.62 10.65
CA TYR A 104 -19.27 -18.13 10.35
C TYR A 104 -18.29 -19.28 10.09
N GLU A 105 -18.30 -20.32 10.91
CA GLU A 105 -17.42 -21.48 10.66
C GLU A 105 -17.81 -22.20 9.37
N LEU A 106 -19.07 -22.49 9.14
CA LEU A 106 -19.55 -23.17 7.92
C LEU A 106 -19.28 -22.34 6.65
N SER A 107 -19.31 -21.01 6.73
CA SER A 107 -19.00 -20.18 5.58
C SER A 107 -17.64 -20.51 4.98
N LYS A 108 -16.65 -20.80 5.82
CA LYS A 108 -15.28 -21.17 5.40
C LYS A 108 -15.25 -22.51 4.67
N TYR A 109 -16.03 -23.49 5.16
CA TYR A 109 -16.16 -24.80 4.51
C TYR A 109 -16.86 -24.68 3.16
N TYR A 110 -17.94 -23.90 3.06
CA TYR A 110 -18.60 -23.64 1.78
C TYR A 110 -17.65 -22.98 0.77
N MET A 111 -16.87 -22.01 1.20
CA MET A 111 -15.87 -21.37 0.33
C MET A 111 -14.79 -22.36 -0.11
N TYR A 112 -14.31 -23.22 0.80
CA TYR A 112 -13.32 -24.26 0.48
C TYR A 112 -13.86 -25.28 -0.53
N LEU A 113 -15.13 -25.66 -0.42
CA LEU A 113 -15.82 -26.56 -1.34
C LEU A 113 -16.21 -25.93 -2.68
N GLY A 114 -15.88 -24.65 -2.89
CA GLY A 114 -16.25 -23.91 -4.11
C GLY A 114 -17.71 -23.46 -4.17
N LEU A 115 -18.47 -23.63 -3.07
CA LEU A 115 -19.87 -23.21 -2.93
C LEU A 115 -19.92 -21.73 -2.48
N ALA A 116 -19.35 -20.85 -3.30
CA ALA A 116 -19.09 -19.45 -2.96
C ALA A 116 -20.35 -18.68 -2.53
N GLU A 117 -21.50 -18.91 -3.21
CA GLU A 117 -22.76 -18.23 -2.88
C GLU A 117 -23.30 -18.66 -1.50
N LYS A 118 -23.21 -19.95 -1.16
CA LYS A 118 -23.59 -20.42 0.16
C LYS A 118 -22.65 -19.89 1.25
N GLY A 119 -21.35 -19.81 0.94
CA GLY A 119 -20.35 -19.26 1.85
C GLY A 119 -20.60 -17.77 2.13
N GLU A 120 -20.89 -16.98 1.08
CA GLU A 120 -21.25 -15.58 1.22
C GLU A 120 -22.52 -15.39 2.05
N LEU A 121 -23.57 -16.15 1.75
CA LEU A 121 -24.84 -16.08 2.49
C LEU A 121 -24.62 -16.35 3.97
N ALA A 122 -24.01 -17.49 4.32
CA ALA A 122 -23.74 -17.87 5.69
C ALA A 122 -22.89 -16.82 6.45
N LEU A 123 -21.91 -16.22 5.77
CA LEU A 123 -21.08 -15.19 6.37
C LEU A 123 -21.84 -13.87 6.58
N ARG A 124 -22.71 -13.49 5.66
CA ARG A 124 -23.58 -12.31 5.80
C ARG A 124 -24.58 -12.51 6.94
N ASP A 125 -25.20 -13.69 7.02
CA ASP A 125 -26.13 -14.02 8.10
C ASP A 125 -25.42 -13.96 9.46
N ALA A 126 -24.19 -14.48 9.55
CA ALA A 126 -23.38 -14.37 10.77
C ALA A 126 -23.10 -12.90 11.17
N VAL A 127 -22.83 -12.03 10.20
CA VAL A 127 -22.63 -10.58 10.44
C VAL A 127 -23.94 -9.90 10.86
N GLU A 128 -25.07 -10.27 10.25
CA GLU A 128 -26.38 -9.70 10.56
C GLU A 128 -26.84 -10.09 11.98
N ILE A 129 -26.65 -11.35 12.36
CA ILE A 129 -27.00 -11.86 13.70
C ILE A 129 -26.07 -11.27 14.77
N ALA A 130 -24.79 -11.10 14.48
CA ALA A 130 -23.80 -10.57 15.42
C ALA A 130 -23.08 -9.32 14.88
N PRO A 131 -23.79 -8.20 14.69
CA PRO A 131 -23.24 -7.01 14.02
C PRO A 131 -22.07 -6.36 14.77
N GLY A 132 -21.93 -6.59 16.07
CA GLY A 132 -20.82 -6.14 16.89
C GLY A 132 -19.55 -7.02 16.79
N ASN A 133 -19.58 -8.11 16.03
CA ASN A 133 -18.42 -8.96 15.88
C ASN A 133 -17.48 -8.46 14.79
N TYR A 134 -16.36 -7.88 15.20
CA TYR A 134 -15.32 -7.35 14.30
C TYR A 134 -14.82 -8.38 13.30
N TRP A 135 -14.53 -9.60 13.76
CA TRP A 135 -13.91 -10.65 12.96
C TRP A 135 -14.79 -11.17 11.84
N TYR A 136 -16.11 -11.21 12.06
CA TYR A 136 -17.06 -11.63 11.02
C TYR A 136 -17.09 -10.59 9.89
N LYS A 137 -17.14 -9.31 10.24
CA LYS A 137 -17.08 -8.21 9.25
C LYS A 137 -15.75 -8.16 8.51
N GLU A 138 -14.64 -8.31 9.23
CA GLU A 138 -13.31 -8.37 8.61
C GLU A 138 -13.22 -9.51 7.58
N THR A 139 -13.74 -10.70 7.94
CA THR A 139 -13.76 -11.83 7.02
C THR A 139 -14.65 -11.56 5.81
N LEU A 140 -15.82 -10.93 6.01
CA LEU A 140 -16.72 -10.55 4.92
C LEU A 140 -16.11 -9.50 3.99
N ALA A 141 -15.45 -8.50 4.56
CA ALA A 141 -14.73 -7.49 3.79
C ALA A 141 -13.59 -8.12 2.96
N ALA A 142 -12.78 -9.00 3.57
CA ALA A 142 -11.72 -9.72 2.89
C ALA A 142 -12.26 -10.64 1.78
N TYR A 143 -13.40 -11.29 1.99
CA TYR A 143 -14.08 -12.08 0.98
C TYR A 143 -14.43 -11.24 -0.26
N TYR A 144 -15.06 -10.07 -0.06
CA TYR A 144 -15.38 -9.16 -1.17
C TYR A 144 -14.15 -8.60 -1.86
N GLN A 145 -13.10 -8.23 -1.11
CA GLN A 145 -11.83 -7.77 -1.67
C GLN A 145 -11.18 -8.82 -2.59
N ASN A 146 -11.14 -10.08 -2.16
CA ASN A 146 -10.58 -11.19 -2.93
C ASN A 146 -11.34 -11.48 -4.23
N ARG A 147 -12.63 -11.13 -4.27
CA ARG A 147 -13.48 -11.24 -5.47
C ARG A 147 -13.45 -9.99 -6.36
N GLY A 148 -12.76 -8.93 -5.93
CA GLY A 148 -12.76 -7.64 -6.63
C GLY A 148 -14.07 -6.85 -6.49
N GLU A 149 -14.96 -7.26 -5.57
CA GLU A 149 -16.23 -6.59 -5.29
C GLU A 149 -16.01 -5.39 -4.36
N ASN A 150 -15.19 -4.43 -4.84
CA ASN A 150 -14.67 -3.33 -4.04
C ASN A 150 -15.77 -2.49 -3.36
N ILE A 151 -16.91 -2.29 -4.02
CA ILE A 151 -18.02 -1.50 -3.46
C ILE A 151 -18.59 -2.17 -2.22
N LYS A 152 -18.86 -3.48 -2.28
CA LYS A 152 -19.35 -4.23 -1.11
C LYS A 152 -18.33 -4.28 0.03
N ALA A 153 -17.04 -4.42 -0.32
CA ALA A 153 -15.98 -4.36 0.67
C ALA A 153 -15.94 -3.00 1.40
N ILE A 154 -16.07 -1.89 0.66
CA ILE A 154 -16.13 -0.54 1.22
C ILE A 154 -17.33 -0.39 2.17
N GLU A 155 -18.51 -0.85 1.79
CA GLU A 155 -19.71 -0.78 2.63
C GLU A 155 -19.52 -1.47 3.99
N VAL A 156 -18.95 -2.69 3.97
CA VAL A 156 -18.66 -3.43 5.20
C VAL A 156 -17.61 -2.71 6.04
N ILE A 157 -16.55 -2.20 5.43
CA ILE A 157 -15.46 -1.56 6.17
C ILE A 157 -15.88 -0.19 6.70
N GLU A 158 -16.70 0.59 5.98
CA GLU A 158 -17.26 1.83 6.51
C GLU A 158 -18.13 1.58 7.76
N ASP A 159 -18.91 0.50 7.75
CA ASP A 159 -19.66 0.08 8.94
C ASP A 159 -18.70 -0.34 10.09
N MET A 160 -17.60 -1.05 9.79
CA MET A 160 -16.55 -1.35 10.78
C MET A 160 -15.95 -0.08 11.37
N VAL A 161 -15.63 0.92 10.55
CA VAL A 161 -15.09 2.20 11.01
C VAL A 161 -16.09 2.95 11.90
N ALA A 162 -17.38 2.88 11.58
CA ALA A 162 -18.43 3.49 12.40
C ALA A 162 -18.57 2.82 13.77
N GLN A 163 -18.44 1.51 13.83
CA GLN A 163 -18.62 0.74 15.07
C GLN A 163 -17.34 0.65 15.91
N PHE A 164 -16.17 0.67 15.27
CA PHE A 164 -14.86 0.55 15.92
C PHE A 164 -13.95 1.75 15.63
N PRO A 165 -14.36 2.97 16.03
CA PRO A 165 -13.74 4.23 15.58
C PRO A 165 -12.28 4.41 16.03
N SER A 166 -11.81 3.64 17.01
CA SER A 166 -10.42 3.70 17.49
C SER A 166 -9.46 2.75 16.75
N ARG A 167 -9.97 1.93 15.83
CA ARG A 167 -9.13 1.01 15.08
C ARG A 167 -8.62 1.66 13.80
N LEU A 168 -7.32 1.48 13.54
CA LEU A 168 -6.65 2.02 12.36
C LEU A 168 -6.78 1.09 11.14
N GLU A 169 -6.83 -0.22 11.37
CA GLU A 169 -6.80 -1.23 10.31
C GLU A 169 -7.95 -1.05 9.28
N PRO A 170 -9.22 -0.83 9.69
CA PRO A 170 -10.29 -0.57 8.72
C PRO A 170 -10.07 0.71 7.91
N LEU A 171 -9.53 1.78 8.51
CA LEU A 171 -9.22 3.01 7.78
C LEU A 171 -8.11 2.79 6.75
N MET A 172 -7.06 2.04 7.10
CA MET A 172 -6.00 1.69 6.15
C MET A 172 -6.54 0.88 4.96
N ALA A 173 -7.45 -0.07 5.23
CA ALA A 173 -8.11 -0.82 4.19
C ALA A 173 -8.99 0.05 3.27
N LEU A 174 -9.68 1.06 3.83
CA LEU A 174 -10.43 2.04 3.03
C LEU A 174 -9.53 2.89 2.13
N VAL A 175 -8.37 3.34 2.62
CA VAL A 175 -7.40 4.08 1.80
C VAL A 175 -7.03 3.27 0.55
N ASP A 176 -6.69 1.98 0.72
CA ASP A 176 -6.35 1.10 -0.40
C ASP A 176 -7.53 0.90 -1.37
N LEU A 177 -8.73 0.63 -0.85
CA LEU A 177 -9.92 0.42 -1.68
C LEU A 177 -10.36 1.68 -2.43
N TYR A 178 -10.33 2.84 -1.77
CA TYR A 178 -10.64 4.10 -2.42
C TYR A 178 -9.59 4.48 -3.47
N ASN A 179 -8.30 4.17 -3.25
CA ASN A 179 -7.26 4.31 -4.26
C ASN A 179 -7.52 3.42 -5.48
N ARG A 180 -7.84 2.15 -5.28
CA ARG A 180 -8.18 1.21 -6.37
C ARG A 180 -9.40 1.65 -7.17
N THR A 181 -10.37 2.26 -6.52
CA THR A 181 -11.58 2.79 -7.17
C THR A 181 -11.41 4.24 -7.65
N LYS A 182 -10.22 4.83 -7.50
CA LYS A 182 -9.87 6.21 -7.88
C LYS A 182 -10.78 7.28 -7.26
N ASN A 183 -11.30 7.01 -6.08
CA ASN A 183 -12.07 7.97 -5.30
C ASN A 183 -11.14 8.76 -4.39
N TYR A 184 -10.41 9.69 -4.97
CA TYR A 184 -9.33 10.42 -4.29
C TYR A 184 -9.83 11.32 -3.18
N GLU A 185 -11.03 11.89 -3.30
CA GLU A 185 -11.67 12.65 -2.22
C GLU A 185 -11.85 11.80 -0.96
N LYS A 186 -12.33 10.57 -1.13
CA LYS A 186 -12.53 9.63 -0.02
C LYS A 186 -11.19 9.13 0.55
N VAL A 187 -10.15 9.01 -0.28
CA VAL A 187 -8.79 8.73 0.22
C VAL A 187 -8.36 9.84 1.17
N ILE A 188 -8.46 11.12 0.76
CA ILE A 188 -8.07 12.27 1.58
C ILE A 188 -8.90 12.35 2.86
N GLU A 189 -10.21 12.16 2.78
CA GLU A 189 -11.09 12.13 3.96
C GLU A 189 -10.62 11.05 4.96
N THR A 190 -10.31 9.86 4.46
CA THR A 190 -9.87 8.72 5.28
C THR A 190 -8.48 8.96 5.88
N LEU A 191 -7.54 9.53 5.10
CA LEU A 191 -6.23 9.95 5.61
C LEU A 191 -6.34 11.01 6.70
N ASN A 192 -7.28 11.97 6.57
CA ASN A 192 -7.55 12.95 7.61
C ASN A 192 -8.14 12.29 8.88
N ARG A 193 -8.88 11.19 8.75
CA ARG A 193 -9.35 10.41 9.91
C ARG A 193 -8.19 9.67 10.58
N LEU A 194 -7.30 9.05 9.81
CA LEU A 194 -6.07 8.43 10.30
C LEU A 194 -5.19 9.44 11.05
N GLU A 195 -4.95 10.61 10.46
CA GLU A 195 -4.15 11.66 11.08
C GLU A 195 -4.72 12.15 12.42
N ARG A 196 -6.05 12.19 12.58
CA ARG A 196 -6.68 12.53 13.86
C ARG A 196 -6.52 11.46 14.93
N LEU A 197 -6.39 10.19 14.55
CA LEU A 197 -6.31 9.07 15.49
C LEU A 197 -4.86 8.73 15.85
N ASP A 198 -3.97 8.69 14.88
CA ASP A 198 -2.58 8.24 15.01
C ASP A 198 -1.57 9.40 15.00
N GLY A 199 -2.03 10.60 14.66
CA GLY A 199 -1.20 11.77 14.50
C GLY A 199 -0.72 11.97 13.07
N LYS A 200 -0.07 13.12 12.84
CA LYS A 200 0.52 13.47 11.55
C LYS A 200 1.74 12.59 11.28
N SER A 201 1.83 12.07 10.08
CA SER A 201 2.99 11.31 9.61
C SER A 201 3.42 11.75 8.21
N GLU A 202 4.72 11.54 7.93
CA GLU A 202 5.31 11.77 6.61
C GLU A 202 4.55 11.02 5.51
N GLN A 203 4.22 9.75 5.76
CA GLN A 203 3.50 8.90 4.82
C GLN A 203 2.12 9.46 4.49
N ILE A 204 1.36 9.90 5.50
CA ILE A 204 0.04 10.48 5.32
C ILE A 204 0.13 11.77 4.49
N SER A 205 1.06 12.67 4.82
CA SER A 205 1.23 13.93 4.08
C SER A 205 1.65 13.70 2.63
N MET A 206 2.57 12.76 2.36
CA MET A 206 2.97 12.41 1.00
C MET A 206 1.84 11.75 0.20
N GLU A 207 1.01 10.93 0.84
CA GLU A 207 -0.13 10.33 0.16
C GLU A 207 -1.21 11.38 -0.16
N LYS A 208 -1.51 12.31 0.76
CA LYS A 208 -2.37 13.46 0.48
C LYS A 208 -1.83 14.30 -0.68
N PHE A 209 -0.53 14.60 -0.68
CA PHE A 209 0.12 15.32 -1.77
C PHE A 209 -0.15 14.64 -3.12
N ARG A 210 0.06 13.32 -3.22
CA ARG A 210 -0.19 12.55 -4.45
C ARG A 210 -1.67 12.60 -4.86
N MET A 211 -2.58 12.47 -3.89
CA MET A 211 -4.03 12.52 -4.18
C MET A 211 -4.45 13.90 -4.68
N TYR A 212 -3.94 14.98 -4.08
CA TYR A 212 -4.23 16.33 -4.54
C TYR A 212 -3.70 16.57 -5.96
N LEU A 213 -2.50 16.07 -6.30
CA LEU A 213 -1.99 16.11 -7.69
C LEU A 213 -2.88 15.30 -8.65
N ALA A 214 -3.34 14.11 -8.25
CA ALA A 214 -4.21 13.29 -9.08
C ALA A 214 -5.60 13.92 -9.34
N MET A 215 -6.00 14.88 -8.50
CA MET A 215 -7.23 15.68 -8.61
C MET A 215 -6.99 17.05 -9.28
N ASP A 216 -5.80 17.32 -9.80
CA ASP A 216 -5.39 18.65 -10.30
C ASP A 216 -5.56 19.78 -9.25
N ASN A 217 -5.60 19.45 -7.96
CA ASN A 217 -5.69 20.41 -6.86
C ASN A 217 -4.29 20.85 -6.43
N ASN A 218 -3.67 21.67 -7.28
CA ASN A 218 -2.28 22.10 -7.10
C ASN A 218 -2.08 22.95 -5.85
N GLU A 219 -3.09 23.68 -5.39
CA GLU A 219 -3.01 24.52 -4.20
C GLU A 219 -2.81 23.69 -2.93
N GLN A 220 -3.65 22.64 -2.76
CA GLN A 220 -3.56 21.75 -1.60
C GLN A 220 -2.30 20.86 -1.68
N ALA A 221 -1.94 20.38 -2.87
CA ALA A 221 -0.69 19.66 -3.08
C ALA A 221 0.53 20.50 -2.66
N PHE A 222 0.56 21.76 -3.10
CA PHE A 222 1.63 22.69 -2.70
C PHE A 222 1.71 22.85 -1.17
N GLN A 223 0.57 23.01 -0.52
CA GLN A 223 0.50 23.16 0.94
C GLN A 223 1.09 21.96 1.67
N GLU A 224 0.78 20.73 1.23
CA GLU A 224 1.30 19.52 1.87
C GLU A 224 2.83 19.40 1.71
N ILE A 225 3.37 19.64 0.51
CA ILE A 225 4.81 19.55 0.30
C ILE A 225 5.58 20.71 0.97
N GLU A 226 4.99 21.91 1.01
CA GLU A 226 5.57 23.03 1.75
C GLU A 226 5.67 22.75 3.24
N ASN A 227 4.63 22.12 3.82
CA ASN A 227 4.63 21.73 5.21
C ASN A 227 5.69 20.66 5.49
N LEU A 228 5.83 19.65 4.61
CA LEU A 228 6.87 18.62 4.75
C LEU A 228 8.28 19.24 4.65
N ALA A 229 8.52 20.13 3.70
CA ALA A 229 9.81 20.80 3.56
C ALA A 229 10.14 21.71 4.75
N LYS A 230 9.13 22.30 5.43
CA LYS A 230 9.33 23.06 6.68
C LYS A 230 9.63 22.14 7.85
N GLU A 231 8.98 21.00 7.94
CA GLU A 231 9.18 20.02 9.01
C GLU A 231 10.52 19.29 8.87
N TYR A 232 10.93 19.00 7.62
CA TYR A 232 12.17 18.32 7.26
C TYR A 232 13.08 19.21 6.39
N PRO A 233 13.67 20.29 6.92
CA PRO A 233 14.33 21.35 6.14
C PRO A 233 15.65 20.93 5.46
N TYR A 234 16.17 19.75 5.79
CA TYR A 234 17.37 19.14 5.22
C TYR A 234 17.08 17.91 4.37
N ASP A 235 15.82 17.51 4.22
CA ASP A 235 15.47 16.38 3.36
C ASP A 235 15.45 16.81 1.91
N MET A 236 16.44 16.35 1.16
CA MET A 236 16.61 16.68 -0.25
C MET A 236 15.43 16.25 -1.13
N ARG A 237 14.70 15.19 -0.73
CA ARG A 237 13.52 14.70 -1.46
C ARG A 237 12.42 15.75 -1.46
N TYR A 238 12.04 16.25 -0.26
CA TYR A 238 10.97 17.24 -0.13
C TYR A 238 11.37 18.59 -0.70
N LEU A 239 12.62 19.00 -0.50
CA LEU A 239 13.12 20.22 -1.11
C LEU A 239 13.06 20.15 -2.64
N THR A 240 13.48 19.04 -3.24
CA THR A 240 13.45 18.88 -4.70
C THR A 240 12.01 18.90 -5.23
N ILE A 241 11.10 18.13 -4.60
CA ILE A 241 9.67 18.13 -4.96
C ILE A 241 9.07 19.54 -4.80
N LEU A 242 9.39 20.27 -3.74
CA LEU A 242 8.94 21.64 -3.54
C LEU A 242 9.45 22.57 -4.67
N GLY A 243 10.70 22.39 -5.07
CA GLY A 243 11.27 23.09 -6.22
C GLY A 243 10.50 22.80 -7.52
N ASP A 244 10.15 21.53 -7.77
CA ASP A 244 9.37 21.13 -8.95
C ASP A 244 7.98 21.77 -8.94
N VAL A 245 7.31 21.77 -7.78
CA VAL A 245 6.00 22.44 -7.62
C VAL A 245 6.12 23.97 -7.81
N TYR A 246 7.17 24.61 -7.33
CA TYR A 246 7.43 26.02 -7.61
C TYR A 246 7.60 26.27 -9.11
N LEU A 247 8.38 25.42 -9.80
CA LEU A 247 8.63 25.55 -11.23
C LEU A 247 7.32 25.40 -12.05
N GLU A 248 6.46 24.45 -11.67
CA GLU A 248 5.17 24.26 -12.33
C GLU A 248 4.21 25.44 -12.12
N ASN A 249 4.29 26.09 -10.96
CA ASN A 249 3.48 27.26 -10.62
C ASN A 249 4.10 28.61 -11.09
N GLY A 250 5.15 28.56 -11.91
CA GLY A 250 5.78 29.77 -12.47
C GLY A 250 6.63 30.56 -11.47
N LYS A 251 6.99 29.96 -10.33
CA LYS A 251 7.91 30.52 -9.32
C LYS A 251 9.32 30.02 -9.60
N GLU A 252 9.86 30.50 -10.72
CA GLU A 252 11.08 29.96 -11.31
C GLU A 252 12.34 30.28 -10.51
N ASP A 253 12.41 31.46 -9.91
CA ASP A 253 13.55 31.87 -9.07
C ASP A 253 13.63 31.07 -7.78
N GLU A 254 12.48 30.82 -7.15
CA GLU A 254 12.38 29.96 -5.95
C GLU A 254 12.77 28.52 -6.26
N ALA A 255 12.29 27.97 -7.38
CA ALA A 255 12.66 26.63 -7.83
C ALA A 255 14.18 26.51 -8.06
N PHE A 256 14.75 27.44 -8.79
CA PHE A 256 16.19 27.45 -9.04
C PHE A 256 17.01 27.55 -7.76
N SER A 257 16.61 28.45 -6.84
CA SER A 257 17.26 28.59 -5.52
C SER A 257 17.28 27.28 -4.74
N ILE A 258 16.16 26.57 -4.73
CA ILE A 258 16.03 25.27 -4.04
C ILE A 258 16.94 24.22 -4.69
N TYR A 259 16.91 24.04 -6.00
CA TYR A 259 17.78 23.09 -6.69
C TYR A 259 19.25 23.36 -6.43
N ARG A 260 19.66 24.64 -6.48
CA ARG A 260 21.03 25.04 -6.15
C ARG A 260 21.39 24.74 -4.70
N LYS A 261 20.48 24.96 -3.76
CA LYS A 261 20.68 24.59 -2.34
C LYS A 261 20.89 23.09 -2.21
N VAL A 262 20.02 22.27 -2.77
CA VAL A 262 20.14 20.80 -2.70
C VAL A 262 21.45 20.32 -3.30
N LEU A 263 21.82 20.83 -4.50
CA LEU A 263 23.05 20.44 -5.18
C LEU A 263 24.32 21.00 -4.51
N SER A 264 24.21 22.01 -3.64
CA SER A 264 25.34 22.44 -2.81
C SER A 264 25.62 21.50 -1.64
N GLU A 265 24.60 20.77 -1.15
CA GLU A 265 24.75 19.74 -0.12
C GLU A 265 25.21 18.40 -0.71
N ASP A 266 24.60 17.96 -1.82
CA ASP A 266 25.02 16.81 -2.60
C ASP A 266 24.96 17.09 -4.10
N ALA A 267 26.11 17.37 -4.69
CA ALA A 267 26.24 17.65 -6.13
C ALA A 267 25.90 16.46 -7.03
N SER A 268 25.76 15.26 -6.47
CA SER A 268 25.40 14.02 -7.18
C SER A 268 23.96 13.58 -6.96
N TYR A 269 23.15 14.36 -6.26
CA TYR A 269 21.74 14.01 -6.04
C TYR A 269 20.94 14.09 -7.34
N ALA A 270 20.78 12.93 -7.99
CA ALA A 270 20.21 12.81 -9.33
C ALA A 270 18.83 13.46 -9.50
N PRO A 271 17.86 13.35 -8.55
CA PRO A 271 16.57 14.02 -8.69
C PRO A 271 16.71 15.54 -8.88
N ALA A 272 17.52 16.23 -8.05
CA ALA A 272 17.70 17.68 -8.18
C ALA A 272 18.49 18.07 -9.43
N MET A 273 19.43 17.21 -9.88
CA MET A 273 20.14 17.42 -11.16
C MET A 273 19.15 17.38 -12.33
N LEU A 274 18.23 16.45 -12.35
CA LEU A 274 17.19 16.31 -13.39
C LEU A 274 16.16 17.44 -13.33
N SER A 275 15.74 17.83 -12.13
CA SER A 275 14.84 18.98 -11.91
C SER A 275 15.48 20.29 -12.40
N LEU A 276 16.78 20.49 -12.14
CA LEU A 276 17.53 21.63 -12.68
C LEU A 276 17.66 21.59 -14.21
N ALA A 277 17.81 20.39 -14.79
CA ALA A 277 17.78 20.25 -16.26
C ALA A 277 16.39 20.65 -16.81
N SER A 278 15.32 20.20 -16.20
CA SER A 278 13.94 20.57 -16.57
C SER A 278 13.70 22.08 -16.46
N TYR A 279 14.25 22.72 -15.42
CA TYR A 279 14.26 24.18 -15.30
C TYR A 279 14.93 24.83 -16.50
N TYR A 280 16.16 24.43 -16.87
CA TYR A 280 16.87 24.98 -18.02
C TYR A 280 16.12 24.73 -19.33
N GLU A 281 15.47 23.60 -19.49
CA GLU A 281 14.64 23.32 -20.67
C GLU A 281 13.44 24.27 -20.76
N LYS A 282 12.74 24.50 -19.66
CA LYS A 282 11.57 25.38 -19.59
C LYS A 282 11.96 26.82 -19.89
N GLN A 283 13.16 27.23 -19.48
CA GLN A 283 13.72 28.56 -19.77
C GLN A 283 14.32 28.70 -21.20
N GLY A 284 14.28 27.62 -22.00
CA GLY A 284 14.89 27.64 -23.34
C GLY A 284 16.43 27.70 -23.36
N MET A 285 17.06 27.38 -22.22
CA MET A 285 18.52 27.40 -22.05
C MET A 285 19.17 26.11 -22.54
N ASP A 286 19.04 25.80 -23.83
CA ASP A 286 19.43 24.51 -24.43
C ASP A 286 20.86 24.06 -24.09
N SER A 287 21.80 24.99 -24.01
CA SER A 287 23.20 24.66 -23.68
C SER A 287 23.37 24.20 -22.25
N LEU A 288 22.69 24.84 -21.29
CA LEU A 288 22.73 24.47 -19.87
C LEU A 288 21.97 23.16 -19.63
N TYR A 289 20.82 22.98 -20.30
CA TYR A 289 20.10 21.71 -20.26
C TYR A 289 21.03 20.55 -20.66
N ARG A 290 21.73 20.65 -21.79
CA ARG A 290 22.62 19.58 -22.25
C ARG A 290 23.78 19.36 -21.29
N ALA A 291 24.43 20.42 -20.85
CA ALA A 291 25.52 20.29 -19.88
C ALA A 291 25.07 19.61 -18.59
N GLN A 292 23.83 19.89 -18.15
CA GLN A 292 23.27 19.25 -16.96
C GLN A 292 22.98 17.77 -17.21
N MET A 293 22.43 17.41 -18.36
CA MET A 293 22.16 16.00 -18.72
C MET A 293 23.47 15.21 -18.88
N ASP A 294 24.51 15.80 -19.52
CA ASP A 294 25.85 15.21 -19.61
C ASP A 294 26.43 14.99 -18.20
N SER A 295 26.22 15.96 -17.29
CA SER A 295 26.67 15.85 -15.90
C SER A 295 26.00 14.68 -15.17
N VAL A 296 24.70 14.43 -15.39
CA VAL A 296 24.00 13.25 -14.82
C VAL A 296 24.61 11.95 -15.35
N LEU A 297 24.82 11.85 -16.66
CA LEU A 297 25.32 10.64 -17.31
C LEU A 297 26.76 10.30 -16.92
N LEU A 298 27.61 11.30 -16.77
CA LEU A 298 29.04 11.14 -16.47
C LEU A 298 29.32 11.04 -14.96
N ASN A 299 28.32 11.23 -14.11
CA ASN A 299 28.49 11.14 -12.67
C ASN A 299 28.49 9.68 -12.22
N GLN A 300 29.59 9.23 -11.66
CA GLN A 300 29.75 7.84 -11.17
C GLN A 300 28.85 7.48 -9.97
N ARG A 301 28.31 8.49 -9.25
CA ARG A 301 27.41 8.26 -8.09
C ARG A 301 25.95 8.14 -8.49
N VAL A 302 25.60 8.49 -9.74
CA VAL A 302 24.25 8.33 -10.27
C VAL A 302 24.10 6.86 -10.69
N ASP A 303 22.96 6.26 -10.31
CA ASP A 303 22.67 4.87 -10.62
C ASP A 303 22.42 4.63 -12.12
N SER A 304 22.70 3.41 -12.55
CA SER A 304 22.63 3.02 -13.97
C SER A 304 21.21 3.13 -14.53
N GLU A 305 20.17 2.89 -13.75
CA GLU A 305 18.78 3.00 -14.21
C GLU A 305 18.44 4.46 -14.55
N THR A 306 18.83 5.40 -13.69
CA THR A 306 18.69 6.84 -13.95
C THR A 306 19.45 7.25 -15.23
N LYS A 307 20.69 6.79 -15.40
CA LYS A 307 21.48 7.07 -16.62
C LYS A 307 20.79 6.52 -17.87
N LEU A 308 20.28 5.29 -17.83
CA LEU A 308 19.52 4.69 -18.94
C LEU A 308 18.27 5.50 -19.31
N ASN A 309 17.54 5.97 -18.31
CA ASN A 309 16.34 6.79 -18.54
C ASN A 309 16.70 8.13 -19.18
N VAL A 310 17.78 8.76 -18.75
CA VAL A 310 18.31 9.98 -19.36
C VAL A 310 18.72 9.72 -20.82
N MET A 311 19.44 8.63 -21.11
CA MET A 311 19.82 8.26 -22.47
C MET A 311 18.58 8.05 -23.36
N ARG A 312 17.58 7.35 -22.90
CA ARG A 312 16.31 7.17 -23.64
C ARG A 312 15.64 8.51 -23.97
N GLN A 313 15.61 9.46 -23.03
CA GLN A 313 15.05 10.79 -23.25
C GLN A 313 15.85 11.57 -24.31
N LEU A 314 17.18 11.54 -24.25
CA LEU A 314 18.04 12.20 -25.22
C LEU A 314 17.86 11.59 -26.61
N ILE A 315 17.77 10.29 -26.74
CA ILE A 315 17.50 9.59 -28.02
C ILE A 315 16.15 10.04 -28.59
N MET A 316 15.09 10.01 -27.80
CA MET A 316 13.74 10.43 -28.24
C MET A 316 13.73 11.90 -28.68
N ARG A 317 14.43 12.77 -27.97
CA ARG A 317 14.55 14.20 -28.32
C ARG A 317 15.33 14.40 -29.60
N SER A 318 16.41 13.64 -29.81
CA SER A 318 17.21 13.73 -31.05
C SER A 318 16.42 13.32 -32.30
N VAL A 319 15.59 12.30 -32.18
CA VAL A 319 14.71 11.82 -33.27
C VAL A 319 13.67 12.88 -33.63
N ARG A 320 13.09 13.57 -32.65
CA ARG A 320 12.08 14.62 -32.89
C ARG A 320 12.66 15.91 -33.52
N SER A 321 13.93 16.23 -33.26
CA SER A 321 14.53 17.50 -33.64
C SER A 321 15.46 17.40 -34.83
N ASP A 322 15.61 16.23 -35.45
CA ASP A 322 16.58 15.95 -36.54
C ASP A 322 18.00 16.46 -36.26
N ARG A 323 18.38 16.49 -34.96
CA ARG A 323 19.65 17.00 -34.46
C ARG A 323 20.73 15.92 -34.50
N ASP A 324 21.96 16.38 -34.62
CA ASP A 324 23.18 15.57 -34.71
C ASP A 324 23.25 14.40 -33.73
N SER A 325 23.16 13.19 -34.26
CA SER A 325 23.22 11.92 -33.51
C SER A 325 24.66 11.56 -33.04
N THR A 326 25.68 12.30 -33.52
CA THR A 326 27.10 12.03 -33.20
C THR A 326 27.38 12.19 -31.72
N LYS A 327 26.74 13.19 -31.07
CA LYS A 327 26.90 13.42 -29.62
C LYS A 327 26.35 12.29 -28.77
N ILE A 328 25.25 11.68 -29.19
CA ILE A 328 24.66 10.53 -28.46
C ILE A 328 25.62 9.34 -28.54
N GLY A 329 26.29 9.12 -29.66
CA GLY A 329 27.32 8.10 -29.79
C GLY A 329 28.48 8.33 -28.81
N VAL A 330 28.99 9.53 -28.68
CA VAL A 330 30.04 9.86 -27.71
C VAL A 330 29.61 9.61 -26.27
N LEU A 331 28.34 9.94 -25.93
CA LEU A 331 27.80 9.65 -24.59
C LEU A 331 27.69 8.16 -24.33
N PHE A 332 27.27 7.35 -25.32
CA PHE A 332 27.28 5.92 -25.19
C PHE A 332 28.69 5.35 -24.99
N ASP A 333 29.67 5.78 -25.77
CA ASP A 333 31.04 5.34 -25.61
C ASP A 333 31.57 5.63 -24.19
N SER A 334 31.31 6.82 -23.66
CA SER A 334 31.71 7.22 -22.31
C SER A 334 30.93 6.39 -21.24
N LEU A 335 29.66 6.11 -21.48
CA LEU A 335 28.82 5.35 -20.55
C LEU A 335 29.24 3.87 -20.52
N LEU A 336 29.55 3.27 -21.67
CA LEU A 336 30.04 1.90 -21.78
C LEU A 336 31.41 1.74 -21.10
N GLU A 337 32.27 2.76 -21.15
CA GLU A 337 33.56 2.76 -20.43
C GLU A 337 33.36 2.78 -18.91
N GLN A 338 32.34 3.46 -18.41
CA GLN A 338 32.03 3.55 -16.98
C GLN A 338 31.27 2.32 -16.44
N GLU A 339 30.41 1.76 -17.26
CA GLU A 339 29.45 0.70 -16.91
C GLU A 339 29.75 -0.58 -17.69
N GLN A 340 31.01 -1.04 -17.71
CA GLN A 340 31.52 -2.13 -18.57
C GLN A 340 30.76 -3.47 -18.43
N GLU A 341 30.14 -3.74 -17.28
CA GLU A 341 29.39 -4.99 -17.03
C GLU A 341 27.86 -4.80 -17.14
N ASN A 342 27.40 -3.62 -17.54
CA ASN A 342 25.97 -3.32 -17.59
C ASN A 342 25.35 -3.70 -18.94
N ALA A 343 24.73 -4.87 -18.98
CA ALA A 343 24.10 -5.41 -20.19
C ALA A 343 22.97 -4.50 -20.73
N ASP A 344 22.26 -3.76 -19.88
CA ASP A 344 21.17 -2.88 -20.30
C ASP A 344 21.71 -1.65 -21.04
N VAL A 345 22.83 -1.09 -20.59
CA VAL A 345 23.54 -0.01 -21.28
C VAL A 345 24.05 -0.50 -22.64
N ALA A 346 24.70 -1.66 -22.66
CA ALA A 346 25.20 -2.26 -23.91
C ALA A 346 24.07 -2.54 -24.90
N MET A 347 22.97 -3.07 -24.42
CA MET A 347 21.79 -3.37 -25.27
C MET A 347 21.16 -2.08 -25.82
N LEU A 348 20.99 -1.04 -25.00
CA LEU A 348 20.44 0.25 -25.46
C LEU A 348 21.37 0.91 -26.49
N ALA A 349 22.67 0.90 -26.27
CA ALA A 349 23.67 1.39 -27.22
C ALA A 349 23.60 0.64 -28.55
N THR A 350 23.56 -0.70 -28.48
CA THR A 350 23.46 -1.56 -29.67
C THR A 350 22.20 -1.24 -30.47
N GLN A 351 21.03 -1.16 -29.83
CA GLN A 351 19.76 -0.79 -30.48
C GLN A 351 19.84 0.57 -31.16
N TYR A 352 20.43 1.54 -30.46
CA TYR A 352 20.62 2.88 -31.02
C TYR A 352 21.52 2.84 -32.27
N TYR A 353 22.72 2.22 -32.21
CA TYR A 353 23.65 2.13 -33.32
C TYR A 353 23.06 1.38 -34.51
N LEU A 354 22.35 0.28 -34.29
CA LEU A 354 21.63 -0.43 -35.37
C LEU A 354 20.57 0.45 -36.03
N SER A 355 19.81 1.23 -35.24
CA SER A 355 18.81 2.16 -35.78
C SER A 355 19.41 3.25 -36.70
N LYS A 356 20.69 3.57 -36.46
CA LYS A 356 21.47 4.56 -37.23
C LYS A 356 22.34 3.91 -38.32
N ARG A 357 22.25 2.58 -38.52
CA ARG A 357 23.07 1.77 -39.45
C ARG A 357 24.59 1.90 -39.20
N MET A 358 24.94 1.97 -37.92
CA MET A 358 26.33 2.05 -37.42
C MET A 358 26.78 0.68 -36.93
N ASP A 359 26.89 -0.28 -37.84
CA ASP A 359 27.04 -1.72 -37.50
C ASP A 359 28.33 -2.03 -36.72
N GLU A 360 29.45 -1.34 -36.99
CA GLU A 360 30.70 -1.56 -36.26
C GLU A 360 30.62 -1.08 -34.80
N GLN A 361 29.96 0.07 -34.55
CA GLN A 361 29.70 0.53 -33.18
C GLN A 361 28.73 -0.39 -32.43
N ALA A 362 27.71 -0.90 -33.14
CA ALA A 362 26.79 -1.87 -32.55
C ALA A 362 27.49 -3.18 -32.12
N LYS A 363 28.45 -3.67 -32.90
CA LYS A 363 29.27 -4.83 -32.52
C LYS A 363 30.17 -4.53 -31.31
N LYS A 364 30.80 -3.35 -31.30
CA LYS A 364 31.68 -2.93 -30.20
C LYS A 364 30.93 -2.80 -28.89
N SER A 365 29.67 -2.36 -28.90
CA SER A 365 28.87 -2.22 -27.69
C SER A 365 28.42 -3.54 -27.06
N LEU A 366 28.63 -4.69 -27.75
CA LEU A 366 28.33 -6.04 -27.24
C LEU A 366 29.57 -6.77 -26.71
N GLN A 367 30.75 -6.18 -26.86
CA GLN A 367 32.03 -6.74 -26.39
C GLN A 367 32.39 -6.22 -24.98
#